data_d1de21439c7025370addf4363e570821
#
_entry.id   d1de21439c7025370addf4363e570821
#
_cell.length_a   1.000
_cell.length_b   1.000
_cell.length_c   1.000
_cell.angle_alpha   90.00
_cell.angle_beta   90.00
_cell.angle_gamma   90.00
#
_symmetry.space_group_name_H-M   'P 1'
#
loop_
_entity.id
_entity.type
_entity.pdbx_description
1 polymer ?
#
loop_
_entity_poly.entity_id
_entity_poly.type
_entity_poly.pdbx_seq_one_letter_code
_entity_poly.pdbx_strand_id
1 'polypeptide(L)'
;MYSIYGKQLICLRNKLRLALPNGKIVGLLPNGNRRQMRPKSTTNYLAGYPQALLEEVRQLIAENRLAALLLKKYPLAHGVRTDKALYDYVQELKGQHMRNAGQLSVVSFDGTLQALRNALGLHTAISRVQGSKLKAKREIHIAAIFKNAPPEFLRMIVVHELAHLKEREHDKAFYQLCRHMEPDYHQLEFDLRCYLSYLEAAGLPLWS
;
A
#
# COMPACT_ATOMS: atom_id res chain seq x y z
N MET A 1 -18.50 -8.75 -9.19
CA MET A 1 -17.08 -8.33 -9.14
C MET A 1 -16.70 -7.22 -10.12
N TYR A 2 -17.40 -7.03 -11.24
CA TYR A 2 -17.07 -6.03 -12.28
C TYR A 2 -17.34 -4.54 -11.93
N SER A 3 -18.18 -4.23 -10.93
CA SER A 3 -18.61 -2.85 -10.63
C SER A 3 -17.59 -2.01 -9.86
N ILE A 4 -16.64 -2.61 -9.15
CA ILE A 4 -15.67 -1.88 -8.30
C ILE A 4 -14.54 -1.30 -9.17
N TYR A 5 -14.06 -2.04 -10.15
CA TYR A 5 -12.98 -1.62 -11.06
C TYR A 5 -13.39 -0.48 -12.01
N GLY A 6 -14.66 -0.40 -12.39
CA GLY A 6 -15.17 0.70 -13.22
C GLY A 6 -15.09 2.07 -12.55
N LYS A 7 -15.31 2.15 -11.24
CA LYS A 7 -15.20 3.41 -10.47
C LYS A 7 -13.74 3.86 -10.31
N GLN A 8 -12.81 2.92 -10.18
CA GLN A 8 -11.37 3.21 -10.08
C GLN A 8 -10.80 3.80 -11.38
N LEU A 9 -11.19 3.23 -12.53
CA LEU A 9 -10.85 3.75 -13.86
C LEU A 9 -11.42 5.16 -14.09
N ILE A 10 -12.66 5.41 -13.66
CA ILE A 10 -13.31 6.72 -13.79
C ILE A 10 -12.62 7.74 -12.89
N CYS A 11 -12.22 7.37 -11.69
CA CYS A 11 -11.51 8.26 -10.75
C CYS A 11 -10.12 8.68 -11.30
N LEU A 12 -9.35 7.76 -11.87
CA LEU A 12 -8.08 8.07 -12.53
C LEU A 12 -8.31 8.93 -13.78
N ARG A 13 -9.24 8.55 -14.68
CA ARG A 13 -9.54 9.27 -15.92
C ARG A 13 -10.09 10.68 -15.69
N ASN A 14 -11.00 10.86 -14.73
CA ASN A 14 -11.58 12.18 -14.45
C ASN A 14 -10.56 13.12 -13.82
N LYS A 15 -9.64 12.64 -12.98
CA LYS A 15 -8.56 13.46 -12.42
C LYS A 15 -7.44 13.73 -13.43
N LEU A 16 -7.20 12.84 -14.40
CA LEU A 16 -6.26 13.04 -15.52
C LEU A 16 -6.73 14.11 -16.51
N ARG A 17 -8.05 14.22 -16.78
CA ARG A 17 -8.59 15.26 -17.65
C ARG A 17 -8.49 16.69 -17.11
N LEU A 18 -8.43 16.84 -15.79
CA LEU A 18 -8.33 18.15 -15.12
C LEU A 18 -6.88 18.65 -14.94
N ALA A 19 -5.86 17.88 -15.35
CA ALA A 19 -4.45 18.17 -15.09
C ALA A 19 -3.60 18.45 -16.34
N LEU A 20 -4.21 18.92 -17.44
CA LEU A 20 -3.44 19.38 -18.58
C LEU A 20 -3.40 20.92 -18.62
N PRO A 21 -2.27 21.55 -18.24
CA PRO A 21 -1.78 22.71 -18.94
C PRO A 21 -0.60 22.29 -19.84
N ASN A 22 -0.63 22.78 -21.09
CA ASN A 22 0.48 22.72 -22.02
C ASN A 22 1.74 23.32 -21.37
N GLY A 23 2.75 22.51 -21.09
CA GLY A 23 4.01 22.97 -20.54
C GLY A 23 5.12 21.95 -20.74
N LYS A 24 5.96 22.17 -21.77
CA LYS A 24 7.22 21.46 -21.97
C LYS A 24 8.13 21.68 -20.77
N ILE A 25 8.46 20.61 -20.05
CA ILE A 25 9.56 20.63 -19.08
C ILE A 25 10.74 19.93 -19.74
N VAL A 26 11.75 20.72 -20.09
CA VAL A 26 13.08 20.25 -20.47
C VAL A 26 13.81 19.95 -19.17
N GLY A 27 13.97 18.67 -18.82
CA GLY A 27 14.72 18.22 -17.65
C GLY A 27 16.02 17.57 -18.07
N LEU A 28 17.15 18.16 -17.67
CA LEU A 28 18.50 17.60 -17.78
C LEU A 28 18.58 16.26 -17.03
N LEU A 29 18.92 15.20 -17.75
CA LEU A 29 19.39 13.96 -17.16
C LEU A 29 20.92 13.98 -17.10
N PRO A 30 21.56 13.66 -15.98
CA PRO A 30 22.99 13.41 -15.95
C PRO A 30 23.28 12.06 -16.60
N ASN A 31 24.16 12.05 -17.59
CA ASN A 31 24.76 10.86 -18.19
C ASN A 31 25.55 10.10 -17.10
N GLY A 32 25.09 8.92 -16.72
CA GLY A 32 25.75 8.04 -15.75
C GLY A 32 25.54 6.57 -16.09
N ASN A 33 26.57 5.96 -16.68
CA ASN A 33 26.99 4.56 -16.66
C ASN A 33 25.86 3.49 -16.53
N ARG A 34 25.37 2.98 -17.65
CA ARG A 34 24.52 1.75 -17.72
C ARG A 34 25.36 0.52 -17.33
N ARG A 35 25.45 0.21 -16.05
CA ARG A 35 25.70 -1.16 -15.63
C ARG A 35 24.45 -1.98 -15.99
N GLN A 36 24.61 -3.00 -16.81
CA GLN A 36 23.59 -4.01 -17.07
C GLN A 36 23.24 -4.71 -15.75
N MET A 37 22.17 -4.25 -15.11
CA MET A 37 21.60 -4.94 -13.96
C MET A 37 20.82 -6.14 -14.50
N ARG A 38 21.17 -7.34 -14.01
CA ARG A 38 20.36 -8.55 -14.17
C ARG A 38 18.91 -8.23 -13.79
N PRO A 39 17.90 -8.73 -14.52
CA PRO A 39 16.52 -8.50 -14.17
C PRO A 39 16.26 -9.10 -12.79
N LYS A 40 16.12 -8.25 -11.76
CA LYS A 40 15.48 -8.64 -10.52
C LYS A 40 14.06 -9.05 -10.88
N SER A 41 13.60 -10.19 -10.35
CA SER A 41 12.20 -10.61 -10.53
C SER A 41 11.30 -9.44 -10.08
N THR A 42 10.70 -8.77 -11.05
CA THR A 42 9.83 -7.62 -10.79
C THR A 42 8.56 -8.12 -10.13
N THR A 43 8.27 -7.65 -8.94
CA THR A 43 7.03 -7.99 -8.24
C THR A 43 5.86 -7.32 -8.95
N ASN A 44 4.89 -8.09 -9.43
CA ASN A 44 3.70 -7.51 -10.05
C ASN A 44 2.69 -7.09 -8.98
N TYR A 45 2.83 -5.87 -8.45
CA TYR A 45 1.92 -5.32 -7.43
C TYR A 45 0.48 -5.15 -7.91
N LEU A 46 0.27 -5.08 -9.22
CA LEU A 46 -1.03 -4.92 -9.86
C LEU A 46 -1.60 -6.24 -10.40
N ALA A 47 -1.08 -7.39 -9.94
CA ALA A 47 -1.64 -8.68 -10.30
C ALA A 47 -3.13 -8.75 -9.94
N GLY A 48 -3.96 -9.28 -10.87
CA GLY A 48 -5.40 -9.39 -10.68
C GLY A 48 -6.22 -8.16 -11.13
N TYR A 49 -5.57 -7.04 -11.46
CA TYR A 49 -6.26 -5.90 -12.07
C TYR A 49 -6.40 -6.07 -13.60
N PRO A 50 -7.41 -5.41 -14.25
CA PRO A 50 -7.59 -5.47 -15.70
C PRO A 50 -6.36 -5.00 -16.46
N GLN A 51 -6.02 -5.70 -17.57
CA GLN A 51 -4.83 -5.41 -18.38
C GLN A 51 -4.76 -3.95 -18.85
N ALA A 52 -5.89 -3.36 -19.25
CA ALA A 52 -5.96 -1.97 -19.68
C ALA A 52 -5.50 -1.00 -18.57
N LEU A 53 -5.79 -1.31 -17.29
CA LEU A 53 -5.37 -0.50 -16.14
C LEU A 53 -3.87 -0.65 -15.88
N LEU A 54 -3.32 -1.86 -16.05
CA LEU A 54 -1.89 -2.12 -15.95
C LEU A 54 -1.11 -1.29 -16.99
N GLU A 55 -1.59 -1.28 -18.24
CA GLU A 55 -0.94 -0.50 -19.32
C GLU A 55 -0.99 1.00 -19.03
N GLU A 56 -2.13 1.51 -18.55
CA GLU A 56 -2.26 2.93 -18.17
C GLU A 56 -1.28 3.31 -17.05
N VAL A 57 -1.15 2.48 -16.01
CA VAL A 57 -0.18 2.72 -14.92
C VAL A 57 1.26 2.66 -15.43
N ARG A 58 1.61 1.69 -16.29
CA ARG A 58 2.95 1.61 -16.90
C ARG A 58 3.28 2.83 -17.73
N GLN A 59 2.32 3.29 -18.53
CA GLN A 59 2.49 4.52 -19.33
C GLN A 59 2.71 5.73 -18.44
N LEU A 60 1.93 5.90 -17.36
CA LEU A 60 2.10 6.99 -16.41
C LEU A 60 3.46 6.96 -15.72
N ILE A 61 4.01 5.78 -15.43
CA ILE A 61 5.36 5.62 -14.89
C ILE A 61 6.39 6.05 -15.96
N ALA A 62 6.27 5.53 -17.19
CA ALA A 62 7.20 5.82 -18.27
C ALA A 62 7.24 7.33 -18.63
N GLU A 63 6.11 8.03 -18.53
CA GLU A 63 5.97 9.46 -18.76
C GLU A 63 6.33 10.32 -17.52
N ASN A 64 6.78 9.73 -16.40
CA ASN A 64 7.04 10.42 -15.13
C ASN A 64 5.84 11.20 -14.57
N ARG A 65 4.62 10.79 -14.89
CA ARG A 65 3.37 11.48 -14.51
C ARG A 65 2.75 10.89 -13.23
N LEU A 66 2.99 9.61 -12.95
CA LEU A 66 2.40 8.94 -11.79
C LEU A 66 2.85 9.58 -10.48
N ALA A 67 4.13 9.93 -10.35
CA ALA A 67 4.68 10.62 -9.17
C ALA A 67 3.94 11.93 -8.88
N ALA A 68 3.78 12.77 -9.90
CA ALA A 68 3.09 14.05 -9.77
C ALA A 68 1.60 13.89 -9.38
N LEU A 69 0.93 12.84 -9.90
CA LEU A 69 -0.46 12.54 -9.55
C LEU A 69 -0.59 12.09 -8.09
N LEU A 70 0.31 11.20 -7.64
CA LEU A 70 0.33 10.73 -6.26
C LEU A 70 0.65 11.87 -5.28
N LEU A 71 1.67 12.69 -5.55
CA LEU A 71 2.01 13.85 -4.71
C LEU A 71 0.90 14.90 -4.67
N LYS A 72 0.18 15.11 -5.78
CA LYS A 72 -0.99 16.01 -5.79
C LYS A 72 -2.14 15.48 -4.93
N LYS A 73 -2.35 14.16 -4.94
CA LYS A 73 -3.42 13.51 -4.18
C LYS A 73 -3.07 13.36 -2.71
N TYR A 74 -1.81 13.06 -2.41
CA TYR A 74 -1.25 12.77 -1.10
C TYR A 74 -0.02 13.67 -0.85
N PRO A 75 -0.21 14.95 -0.53
CA PRO A 75 0.90 15.91 -0.50
C PRO A 75 1.83 15.75 0.69
N LEU A 76 1.38 15.12 1.77
CA LEU A 76 2.10 15.11 3.04
C LEU A 76 2.34 13.68 3.56
N ALA A 77 3.53 13.46 4.14
CA ALA A 77 3.80 12.28 4.95
C ALA A 77 3.20 12.44 6.36
N HIS A 78 2.88 11.30 7.01
CA HIS A 78 2.42 11.31 8.40
C HIS A 78 3.57 11.46 9.41
N GLY A 79 3.23 11.74 10.68
CA GLY A 79 4.19 11.86 11.79
C GLY A 79 4.46 10.59 12.59
N VAL A 80 3.83 9.45 12.28
CA VAL A 80 3.96 8.18 13.00
C VAL A 80 5.22 7.47 12.52
N ARG A 81 6.36 7.67 13.19
CA ARG A 81 7.67 7.16 12.70
C ARG A 81 8.35 6.19 13.67
N THR A 82 7.82 6.03 14.88
CA THR A 82 8.35 5.11 15.90
C THR A 82 7.38 3.96 16.18
N ASP A 83 7.88 2.84 16.68
CA ASP A 83 7.03 1.70 17.06
C ASP A 83 6.03 2.06 18.15
N LYS A 84 6.43 2.94 19.09
CA LYS A 84 5.51 3.44 20.12
C LYS A 84 4.35 4.25 19.50
N ALA A 85 4.66 5.21 18.62
CA ALA A 85 3.64 6.00 17.95
C ALA A 85 2.73 5.14 17.06
N LEU A 86 3.30 4.12 16.39
CA LEU A 86 2.54 3.16 15.61
C LEU A 86 1.62 2.32 16.51
N TYR A 87 2.13 1.85 17.67
CA TYR A 87 1.32 1.10 18.63
C TYR A 87 0.12 1.93 19.11
N ASP A 88 0.36 3.17 19.51
CA ASP A 88 -0.69 4.08 19.98
C ASP A 88 -1.74 4.32 18.88
N TYR A 89 -1.32 4.56 17.63
CA TYR A 89 -2.18 4.73 16.47
C TYR A 89 -3.04 3.50 16.16
N VAL A 90 -2.42 2.31 16.18
CA VAL A 90 -3.13 1.04 15.94
C VAL A 90 -4.13 0.75 17.05
N GLN A 91 -3.78 1.02 18.32
CA GLN A 91 -4.69 0.83 19.45
C GLN A 91 -5.88 1.78 19.41
N GLU A 92 -5.68 3.02 19.00
CA GLU A 92 -6.76 3.99 18.80
C GLU A 92 -7.74 3.47 17.74
N LEU A 93 -7.26 3.11 16.56
CA LEU A 93 -8.07 2.63 15.46
C LEU A 93 -8.80 1.32 15.82
N LYS A 94 -8.12 0.40 16.50
CA LYS A 94 -8.70 -0.82 17.04
C LYS A 94 -9.80 -0.51 18.06
N GLY A 95 -9.59 0.46 18.95
CA GLY A 95 -10.56 0.88 19.94
C GLY A 95 -11.83 1.46 19.32
N GLN A 96 -11.71 2.15 18.20
CA GLN A 96 -12.86 2.72 17.47
C GLN A 96 -13.73 1.64 16.81
N HIS A 97 -13.12 0.62 16.19
CA HIS A 97 -13.83 -0.29 15.30
C HIS A 97 -13.89 -1.75 15.77
N MET A 98 -12.97 -2.17 16.65
CA MET A 98 -12.76 -3.57 17.00
C MET A 98 -12.53 -3.77 18.50
N ARG A 99 -13.36 -3.19 19.36
CA ARG A 99 -13.23 -3.24 20.84
C ARG A 99 -13.09 -4.65 21.40
N ASN A 100 -13.80 -5.62 20.81
CA ASN A 100 -13.80 -7.01 21.23
C ASN A 100 -12.65 -7.84 20.61
N ALA A 101 -11.83 -7.27 19.72
CA ALA A 101 -10.65 -7.95 19.24
C ALA A 101 -9.62 -8.02 20.37
N GLY A 102 -9.04 -9.18 20.62
CA GLY A 102 -8.12 -9.42 21.74
C GLY A 102 -6.95 -8.44 21.76
N GLN A 103 -6.20 -8.46 22.84
CA GLN A 103 -5.08 -7.54 23.07
C GLN A 103 -3.93 -7.81 22.11
N LEU A 104 -3.33 -6.75 21.55
CA LEU A 104 -2.11 -6.83 20.74
C LEU A 104 -0.91 -6.88 21.69
N SER A 105 0.02 -7.77 21.41
CA SER A 105 1.26 -7.93 22.18
C SER A 105 2.39 -7.07 21.63
N VAL A 106 2.48 -6.94 20.30
CA VAL A 106 3.51 -6.18 19.61
C VAL A 106 2.90 -5.47 18.41
N VAL A 107 3.30 -4.22 18.21
CA VAL A 107 3.10 -3.49 16.96
C VAL A 107 4.41 -2.77 16.64
N SER A 108 4.98 -3.03 15.47
CA SER A 108 6.28 -2.48 15.09
C SER A 108 6.41 -2.26 13.59
N PHE A 109 7.34 -1.41 13.22
CA PHE A 109 7.78 -1.33 11.83
C PHE A 109 8.81 -2.44 11.54
N ASP A 110 8.64 -3.13 10.42
CA ASP A 110 9.55 -4.20 9.96
C ASP A 110 10.30 -3.73 8.70
N GLY A 111 11.63 -3.72 8.77
CA GLY A 111 12.50 -3.34 7.66
C GLY A 111 12.64 -4.41 6.57
N THR A 112 12.06 -5.59 6.72
CA THR A 112 12.18 -6.66 5.75
C THR A 112 11.27 -6.46 4.53
N LEU A 113 11.76 -6.82 3.34
CA LEU A 113 10.93 -6.85 2.11
C LEU A 113 9.77 -7.85 2.22
N GLN A 114 9.90 -8.84 3.12
CA GLN A 114 8.87 -9.83 3.35
C GLN A 114 7.61 -9.21 3.98
N ALA A 115 7.77 -8.25 4.90
CA ALA A 115 6.65 -7.54 5.50
C ALA A 115 5.79 -6.83 4.44
N LEU A 116 6.44 -6.18 3.44
CA LEU A 116 5.74 -5.52 2.34
C LEU A 116 4.98 -6.51 1.45
N ARG A 117 5.58 -7.66 1.16
CA ARG A 117 4.95 -8.69 0.31
C ARG A 117 3.75 -9.34 1.00
N ASN A 118 3.86 -9.60 2.30
CA ASN A 118 2.78 -10.19 3.09
C ASN A 118 1.57 -9.24 3.18
N ALA A 119 1.82 -7.96 3.47
CA ALA A 119 0.80 -6.93 3.62
C ALA A 119 -0.06 -6.70 2.37
N LEU A 120 0.39 -7.11 1.20
CA LEU A 120 -0.34 -6.95 -0.07
C LEU A 120 -0.89 -8.27 -0.62
N GLY A 121 -0.85 -9.36 0.17
CA GLY A 121 -1.33 -10.66 -0.27
C GLY A 121 -0.53 -11.25 -1.44
N LEU A 122 0.73 -10.83 -1.62
CA LEU A 122 1.60 -11.30 -2.70
C LEU A 122 2.29 -12.64 -2.38
N HIS A 123 2.03 -13.19 -1.19
CA HIS A 123 2.48 -14.52 -0.78
C HIS A 123 1.33 -15.34 -0.21
N THR A 124 1.28 -16.61 -0.63
CA THR A 124 0.54 -17.66 0.06
C THR A 124 0.97 -17.70 1.52
N ALA A 125 -0.01 -17.59 2.42
CA ALA A 125 0.19 -17.65 3.85
C ALA A 125 1.03 -18.88 4.22
N ILE A 126 2.27 -18.67 4.65
CA ILE A 126 2.99 -19.69 5.40
C ILE A 126 2.46 -19.63 6.81
N SER A 127 1.47 -20.46 7.10
CA SER A 127 0.98 -20.70 8.44
C SER A 127 2.14 -21.26 9.28
N ARG A 128 2.78 -20.41 10.10
CA ARG A 128 3.67 -20.91 11.14
C ARG A 128 2.81 -21.44 12.29
N VAL A 129 2.44 -22.70 12.18
CA VAL A 129 1.95 -23.48 13.33
C VAL A 129 3.16 -23.78 14.19
N GLN A 130 3.35 -23.02 15.27
CA GLN A 130 4.29 -23.38 16.34
C GLN A 130 3.49 -23.72 17.59
N GLY A 131 3.39 -25.03 17.88
CA GLY A 131 3.17 -25.61 19.20
C GLY A 131 1.80 -25.40 19.86
N SER A 132 1.21 -26.46 20.31
CA SER A 132 -0.17 -26.59 20.80
C SER A 132 -0.46 -25.99 22.18
N LYS A 133 0.29 -25.06 22.75
CA LYS A 133 0.02 -24.50 24.11
C LYS A 133 0.42 -23.05 24.38
N LEU A 134 0.73 -22.25 23.41
CA LEU A 134 0.98 -20.82 23.63
C LEU A 134 -0.23 -20.01 23.15
N LYS A 135 -0.77 -19.13 24.02
CA LYS A 135 -1.70 -18.08 23.60
C LYS A 135 -1.11 -17.42 22.36
N ALA A 136 -1.79 -17.54 21.22
CA ALA A 136 -1.31 -16.97 19.97
C ALA A 136 -1.02 -15.48 20.22
N LYS A 137 0.24 -15.09 20.21
CA LYS A 137 0.65 -13.71 20.32
C LYS A 137 0.11 -13.00 19.09
N ARG A 138 -0.71 -11.98 19.30
CA ARG A 138 -1.26 -11.15 18.24
C ARG A 138 -0.29 -10.00 18.00
N GLU A 139 0.47 -10.11 16.92
CA GLU A 139 1.49 -9.14 16.56
C GLU A 139 1.12 -8.53 15.21
N ILE A 140 1.36 -7.23 15.05
CA ILE A 140 1.19 -6.50 13.80
C ILE A 140 2.56 -5.93 13.41
N HIS A 141 3.01 -6.24 12.19
CA HIS A 141 4.25 -5.76 11.62
C HIS A 141 3.98 -4.97 10.34
N ILE A 142 4.23 -3.68 10.37
CA ILE A 142 4.05 -2.78 9.23
C ILE A 142 5.39 -2.57 8.54
N ALA A 143 5.44 -2.74 7.23
CA ALA A 143 6.69 -2.55 6.49
C ALA A 143 7.25 -1.12 6.69
N ALA A 144 8.56 -1.01 6.90
CA ALA A 144 9.24 0.25 7.23
C ALA A 144 9.07 1.34 6.15
N ILE A 145 8.75 0.96 4.91
CA ILE A 145 8.43 1.90 3.83
C ILE A 145 7.27 2.83 4.20
N PHE A 146 6.35 2.38 5.08
CA PHE A 146 5.23 3.19 5.51
C PHE A 146 5.60 4.27 6.51
N LYS A 147 6.83 4.30 7.07
CA LYS A 147 7.26 5.37 8.00
C LYS A 147 7.17 6.77 7.39
N ASN A 148 7.42 6.87 6.09
CA ASN A 148 7.42 8.13 5.36
C ASN A 148 6.24 8.23 4.38
N ALA A 149 5.28 7.33 4.45
CA ALA A 149 4.12 7.32 3.57
C ALA A 149 3.07 8.40 3.97
N PRO A 150 2.11 8.71 3.11
CA PRO A 150 0.94 9.50 3.46
C PRO A 150 0.11 8.84 4.57
N PRO A 151 -0.63 9.63 5.38
CA PRO A 151 -1.48 9.08 6.44
C PRO A 151 -2.54 8.12 5.92
N GLU A 152 -3.04 8.33 4.71
CA GLU A 152 -4.02 7.45 4.07
C GLU A 152 -3.45 6.06 3.78
N PHE A 153 -2.18 5.97 3.39
CA PHE A 153 -1.53 4.68 3.14
C PHE A 153 -1.22 3.96 4.45
N LEU A 154 -0.76 4.68 5.48
CA LEU A 154 -0.59 4.09 6.80
C LEU A 154 -1.93 3.58 7.34
N ARG A 155 -3.00 4.37 7.22
CA ARG A 155 -4.33 3.98 7.67
C ARG A 155 -4.80 2.72 6.94
N MET A 156 -4.68 2.69 5.62
CA MET A 156 -5.09 1.54 4.80
C MET A 156 -4.39 0.26 5.22
N ILE A 157 -3.06 0.28 5.40
CA ILE A 157 -2.32 -0.92 5.78
C ILE A 157 -2.60 -1.35 7.22
N VAL A 158 -2.79 -0.42 8.14
CA VAL A 158 -3.17 -0.74 9.53
C VAL A 158 -4.58 -1.35 9.57
N VAL A 159 -5.53 -0.83 8.79
CA VAL A 159 -6.87 -1.42 8.64
C VAL A 159 -6.79 -2.86 8.10
N HIS A 160 -5.93 -3.10 7.11
CA HIS A 160 -5.67 -4.43 6.56
C HIS A 160 -5.21 -5.42 7.63
N GLU A 161 -4.18 -5.05 8.39
CA GLU A 161 -3.63 -5.89 9.46
C GLU A 161 -4.62 -6.08 10.63
N LEU A 162 -5.39 -5.06 10.97
CA LEU A 162 -6.46 -5.18 11.96
C LEU A 162 -7.56 -6.14 11.51
N ALA A 163 -7.94 -6.12 10.22
CA ALA A 163 -8.93 -7.04 9.69
C ALA A 163 -8.49 -8.50 9.84
N HIS A 164 -7.20 -8.79 9.70
CA HIS A 164 -6.63 -10.12 9.91
C HIS A 164 -6.73 -10.64 11.36
N LEU A 165 -7.05 -9.80 12.33
CA LEU A 165 -7.35 -10.27 13.69
C LEU A 165 -8.64 -11.11 13.77
N LYS A 166 -9.54 -10.93 12.77
CA LYS A 166 -10.82 -11.67 12.67
C LYS A 166 -10.87 -12.57 11.43
N GLU A 167 -10.46 -12.05 10.28
CA GLU A 167 -10.60 -12.70 8.99
C GLU A 167 -9.21 -13.03 8.45
N ARG A 168 -8.88 -14.30 8.33
CA ARG A 168 -7.55 -14.75 7.87
C ARG A 168 -7.37 -14.61 6.37
N GLU A 169 -8.42 -14.93 5.63
CA GLU A 169 -8.40 -14.96 4.17
C GLU A 169 -8.93 -13.65 3.60
N HIS A 170 -8.40 -13.21 2.46
CA HIS A 170 -8.85 -12.02 1.75
C HIS A 170 -10.16 -12.27 0.98
N ASP A 171 -11.17 -12.71 1.69
CA ASP A 171 -12.50 -13.01 1.16
C ASP A 171 -13.46 -11.81 1.29
N LYS A 172 -14.76 -12.06 1.03
CA LYS A 172 -15.78 -11.03 1.11
C LYS A 172 -15.91 -10.45 2.54
N ALA A 173 -15.77 -11.27 3.58
CA ALA A 173 -15.90 -10.83 4.97
C ALA A 173 -14.74 -9.91 5.36
N PHE A 174 -13.51 -10.28 4.96
CA PHE A 174 -12.32 -9.46 5.13
C PHE A 174 -12.50 -8.06 4.51
N TYR A 175 -12.86 -7.98 3.23
CA TYR A 175 -13.02 -6.68 2.55
C TYR A 175 -14.23 -5.89 3.06
N GLN A 176 -15.28 -6.52 3.55
CA GLN A 176 -16.37 -5.83 4.24
C GLN A 176 -15.89 -5.18 5.53
N LEU A 177 -15.06 -5.89 6.31
CA LEU A 177 -14.48 -5.36 7.55
C LEU A 177 -13.51 -4.21 7.25
N CYS A 178 -12.65 -4.35 6.25
CA CYS A 178 -11.76 -3.26 5.81
C CYS A 178 -12.55 -2.00 5.44
N ARG A 179 -13.61 -2.13 4.62
CA ARG A 179 -14.45 -0.99 4.20
C ARG A 179 -15.29 -0.40 5.34
N HIS A 180 -15.60 -1.17 6.37
CA HIS A 180 -16.25 -0.65 7.57
C HIS A 180 -15.31 0.26 8.35
N MET A 181 -14.02 -0.07 8.43
CA MET A 181 -12.98 0.73 9.12
C MET A 181 -12.46 1.89 8.26
N GLU A 182 -12.42 1.70 6.94
CA GLU A 182 -11.96 2.68 5.94
C GLU A 182 -12.82 2.58 4.67
N PRO A 183 -13.77 3.48 4.46
CA PRO A 183 -14.69 3.42 3.31
C PRO A 183 -13.97 3.43 1.95
N ASP A 184 -12.85 4.13 1.85
CA ASP A 184 -12.04 4.26 0.64
C ASP A 184 -10.97 3.18 0.49
N TYR A 185 -11.02 2.12 1.33
CA TYR A 185 -10.00 1.06 1.41
C TYR A 185 -9.53 0.56 0.03
N HIS A 186 -10.43 0.20 -0.87
CA HIS A 186 -10.05 -0.33 -2.18
C HIS A 186 -9.33 0.69 -3.07
N GLN A 187 -9.70 1.98 -2.97
CA GLN A 187 -9.02 3.03 -3.72
C GLN A 187 -7.63 3.27 -3.14
N LEU A 188 -7.50 3.29 -1.84
CA LEU A 188 -6.21 3.44 -1.15
C LEU A 188 -5.27 2.27 -1.42
N GLU A 189 -5.81 1.04 -1.40
CA GLU A 189 -5.05 -0.16 -1.77
C GLU A 189 -4.53 -0.08 -3.21
N PHE A 190 -5.38 0.33 -4.16
CA PHE A 190 -4.96 0.51 -5.55
C PHE A 190 -3.89 1.59 -5.70
N ASP A 191 -4.06 2.75 -5.10
CA ASP A 191 -3.10 3.86 -5.17
C ASP A 191 -1.76 3.48 -4.51
N LEU A 192 -1.78 2.73 -3.41
CA LEU A 192 -0.58 2.17 -2.81
C LEU A 192 0.14 1.21 -3.76
N ARG A 193 -0.59 0.31 -4.43
CA ARG A 193 -0.01 -0.63 -5.40
C ARG A 193 0.60 0.11 -6.60
N CYS A 194 -0.01 1.21 -7.04
CA CYS A 194 0.57 2.11 -8.03
C CYS A 194 1.88 2.75 -7.52
N TYR A 195 1.90 3.24 -6.28
CA TYR A 195 3.11 3.77 -5.65
C TYR A 195 4.24 2.75 -5.57
N LEU A 196 3.94 1.51 -5.17
CA LEU A 196 4.95 0.45 -5.09
C LEU A 196 5.50 0.06 -6.47
N SER A 197 4.65 0.06 -7.50
CA SER A 197 5.07 -0.15 -8.89
C SER A 197 5.99 0.99 -9.37
N TYR A 198 5.67 2.24 -9.00
CA TYR A 198 6.53 3.39 -9.25
C TYR A 198 7.87 3.26 -8.52
N LEU A 199 7.84 2.93 -7.22
CA LEU A 199 9.05 2.81 -6.40
C LEU A 199 10.00 1.73 -6.93
N GLU A 200 9.47 0.59 -7.40
CA GLU A 200 10.28 -0.46 -8.02
C GLU A 200 10.92 0.00 -9.32
N ALA A 201 10.23 0.81 -10.12
CA ALA A 201 10.72 1.33 -11.38
C ALA A 201 11.71 2.49 -11.20
N ALA A 202 11.43 3.43 -10.30
CA ALA A 202 12.20 4.65 -10.09
C ALA A 202 13.29 4.52 -9.01
N GLY A 203 13.12 3.60 -8.04
CA GLY A 203 14.07 3.34 -6.96
C GLY A 203 14.11 4.42 -5.85
N LEU A 204 13.28 5.46 -5.93
CA LEU A 204 13.28 6.59 -5.00
C LEU A 204 11.88 6.79 -4.39
N PRO A 205 11.78 6.95 -3.05
CA PRO A 205 10.51 7.24 -2.40
C PRO A 205 10.00 8.64 -2.80
N LEU A 206 8.66 8.81 -2.80
CA LEU A 206 8.03 10.10 -3.09
C LEU A 206 7.96 11.01 -1.85
N TRP A 207 7.94 10.43 -0.69
CA TRP A 207 7.86 11.13 0.60
C TRP A 207 9.09 10.80 1.44
N SER A 208 9.58 11.77 2.25
CA SER A 208 10.78 11.67 3.10
C SER A 208 10.51 12.17 4.53
#